data_4a38922d0af727e5fcc8d677b658b06a
#
_entry.id   4a38922d0af727e5fcc8d677b658b06a
#
_cell.length_a   1.000
_cell.length_b   1.000
_cell.length_c   1.000
_cell.angle_alpha   90.00
_cell.angle_beta   90.00
_cell.angle_gamma   90.00
#
_symmetry.space_group_name_H-M   'P 1'
#
loop_
_entity.id
_entity.type
_entity.pdbx_description
1 polymer ?
#
loop_
_entity_poly.entity_id
_entity_poly.type
_entity_poly.pdbx_seq_one_letter_code
_entity_poly.pdbx_strand_id
1 'polypeptide(L)'
;MQDFILPDIGEGIVECEVVKWLVTQGQEIIEDQPVVEVMTDKALVEIPAKYSGVVTTLYYAEGDIAKVYSPLFAMQVTDENSAPQQDTSSVKGVETTETNVSNTVTTVTSKLTHTDTEKKNTGKALASPAVRRLARELEIDLSQIAGSGDKGRVLKDDLSVSASPTLESVVITPNITGGKRVEPIRGIQAAMAKHMMHSVFTVPHFSVSEEIEMDKLIDARSQLKALIENEGVKLSFMPFFIKAMSLALEQFPIINSQINSDCSEVTYFDDHNIGLAVDSMIGLVVPNIKGVQNLSLLEVAKKSNELVDLARQGRLSSADLKGGTISISNIGVLGGTVATPVINAPESAIVALGKIQRLPRFDENDAVKAVNIMHVSWSGDHRIIDGATMVRFNNLWKSYLENPITMLAMTR
;
A
#
# COMPACT_ATOMS: atom_id res chain seq x y z
N MET A 1 0.15 20.62 -39.88
CA MET A 1 -0.01 19.70 -38.75
C MET A 1 1.32 19.03 -38.54
N GLN A 2 1.84 19.06 -37.35
CA GLN A 2 3.11 18.44 -36.99
C GLN A 2 2.93 17.66 -35.69
N ASP A 3 3.49 16.46 -35.64
CA ASP A 3 3.44 15.65 -34.42
C ASP A 3 4.58 16.08 -33.51
N PHE A 4 4.23 16.30 -32.23
CA PHE A 4 5.21 16.49 -31.18
C PHE A 4 5.66 15.10 -30.69
N ILE A 5 6.94 14.83 -30.94
CA ILE A 5 7.54 13.54 -30.59
C ILE A 5 8.12 13.65 -29.17
N LEU A 6 7.87 12.67 -28.33
CA LEU A 6 8.46 12.59 -26.98
C LEU A 6 9.98 12.58 -27.09
N PRO A 7 10.66 13.61 -26.58
CA PRO A 7 12.13 13.70 -26.64
C PRO A 7 12.77 12.63 -25.74
N ASP A 8 14.08 12.43 -25.96
CA ASP A 8 14.90 11.67 -25.01
C ASP A 8 15.01 12.46 -23.70
N ILE A 9 14.51 11.85 -22.63
CA ILE A 9 14.47 12.48 -21.29
C ILE A 9 15.77 12.21 -20.51
N GLY A 10 16.72 11.50 -21.13
CA GLY A 10 18.02 11.14 -20.56
C GLY A 10 18.07 9.76 -19.90
N GLU A 11 19.29 9.31 -19.54
CA GLU A 11 19.58 8.08 -18.79
C GLU A 11 19.09 6.76 -19.38
N GLY A 12 18.83 6.69 -20.71
CA GLY A 12 18.43 5.44 -21.38
C GLY A 12 16.99 5.03 -21.13
N ILE A 13 16.12 5.97 -20.81
CA ILE A 13 14.68 5.74 -20.63
C ILE A 13 14.04 5.40 -21.97
N VAL A 14 13.34 4.26 -22.04
CA VAL A 14 12.69 3.75 -23.25
C VAL A 14 11.21 4.10 -23.31
N GLU A 15 10.57 4.24 -22.13
CA GLU A 15 9.14 4.51 -21.97
C GLU A 15 8.87 5.32 -20.70
N CYS A 16 7.78 6.12 -20.71
CA CYS A 16 7.31 6.87 -19.54
C CYS A 16 5.78 6.84 -19.47
N GLU A 17 5.22 7.01 -18.27
CA GLU A 17 3.78 7.11 -18.05
C GLU A 17 3.35 8.57 -18.11
N VAL A 18 2.31 8.88 -18.88
CA VAL A 18 1.66 10.22 -18.90
C VAL A 18 0.87 10.39 -17.61
N VAL A 19 1.36 11.22 -16.68
CA VAL A 19 0.72 11.43 -15.39
C VAL A 19 -0.41 12.44 -15.50
N LYS A 20 -0.12 13.58 -16.15
CA LYS A 20 -1.09 14.68 -16.27
C LYS A 20 -0.81 15.53 -17.49
N TRP A 21 -1.86 15.90 -18.22
CA TRP A 21 -1.80 16.91 -19.24
C TRP A 21 -1.94 18.30 -18.63
N LEU A 22 -1.00 19.19 -18.92
CA LEU A 22 -1.05 20.60 -18.52
C LEU A 22 -1.74 21.48 -19.54
N VAL A 23 -2.13 20.90 -20.69
CA VAL A 23 -2.79 21.57 -21.81
C VAL A 23 -3.99 20.74 -22.28
N THR A 24 -4.94 21.42 -22.94
CA THR A 24 -6.15 20.79 -23.48
C THR A 24 -6.18 20.89 -25.02
N GLN A 25 -6.93 19.98 -25.64
CA GLN A 25 -7.16 20.04 -27.08
C GLN A 25 -7.81 21.37 -27.48
N GLY A 26 -7.24 22.05 -28.49
CA GLY A 26 -7.66 23.38 -28.93
C GLY A 26 -6.95 24.54 -28.21
N GLN A 27 -6.10 24.27 -27.23
CA GLN A 27 -5.35 25.30 -26.52
C GLN A 27 -4.14 25.76 -27.31
N GLU A 28 -3.88 27.06 -27.29
CA GLU A 28 -2.65 27.66 -27.80
C GLU A 28 -1.52 27.50 -26.78
N ILE A 29 -0.36 27.08 -27.25
CA ILE A 29 0.87 26.86 -26.46
C ILE A 29 2.01 27.67 -27.05
N ILE A 30 2.92 28.09 -26.21
CA ILE A 30 4.15 28.80 -26.60
C ILE A 30 5.38 27.88 -26.42
N GLU A 31 6.45 28.18 -27.13
CA GLU A 31 7.75 27.49 -26.96
C GLU A 31 8.18 27.53 -25.49
N ASP A 32 8.79 26.43 -25.00
CA ASP A 32 9.22 26.20 -23.62
C ASP A 32 8.10 26.13 -22.55
N GLN A 33 6.81 26.20 -22.93
CA GLN A 33 5.72 26.00 -22.01
C GLN A 33 5.59 24.50 -21.64
N PRO A 34 5.49 24.14 -20.34
CA PRO A 34 5.20 22.78 -19.93
C PRO A 34 3.84 22.30 -20.47
N VAL A 35 3.84 21.15 -21.18
CA VAL A 35 2.62 20.60 -21.83
C VAL A 35 2.13 19.33 -21.18
N VAL A 36 3.02 18.52 -20.62
CA VAL A 36 2.67 17.25 -19.99
C VAL A 36 3.66 16.89 -18.89
N GLU A 37 3.15 16.33 -17.81
CA GLU A 37 3.95 15.68 -16.75
C GLU A 37 4.03 14.18 -17.07
N VAL A 38 5.25 13.65 -17.19
CA VAL A 38 5.50 12.24 -17.41
C VAL A 38 6.30 11.65 -16.26
N MET A 39 5.96 10.45 -15.86
CA MET A 39 6.70 9.70 -14.86
C MET A 39 7.63 8.71 -15.53
N THR A 40 8.91 8.83 -15.20
CA THR A 40 9.93 7.85 -15.55
C THR A 40 10.13 6.87 -14.40
N ASP A 41 10.98 5.88 -14.56
CA ASP A 41 11.38 4.96 -13.47
C ASP A 41 12.10 5.68 -12.30
N LYS A 42 12.58 6.92 -12.52
CA LYS A 42 13.40 7.65 -11.54
C LYS A 42 12.80 8.97 -11.06
N ALA A 43 11.99 9.65 -11.85
CA ALA A 43 11.48 10.98 -11.52
C ALA A 43 10.21 11.35 -12.31
N LEU A 44 9.43 12.28 -11.76
CA LEU A 44 8.43 13.04 -12.48
C LEU A 44 9.12 14.16 -13.25
N VAL A 45 8.89 14.25 -14.57
CA VAL A 45 9.51 15.22 -15.47
C VAL A 45 8.44 15.97 -16.24
N GLU A 46 8.52 17.29 -16.27
CA GLU A 46 7.69 18.13 -17.13
C GLU A 46 8.33 18.24 -18.51
N ILE A 47 7.54 17.99 -19.56
CA ILE A 47 7.99 18.09 -20.95
C ILE A 47 7.54 19.45 -21.51
N PRO A 48 8.46 20.34 -21.91
CA PRO A 48 8.12 21.61 -22.50
C PRO A 48 7.80 21.48 -23.99
N ALA A 49 6.98 22.39 -24.50
CA ALA A 49 6.68 22.51 -25.94
C ALA A 49 7.93 22.97 -26.70
N LYS A 50 8.24 22.31 -27.81
CA LYS A 50 9.36 22.66 -28.69
C LYS A 50 9.03 23.79 -29.67
N TYR A 51 7.76 24.05 -29.91
CA TYR A 51 7.27 25.05 -30.87
C TYR A 51 6.00 25.69 -30.35
N SER A 52 5.76 26.97 -30.77
CA SER A 52 4.49 27.64 -30.51
C SER A 52 3.39 27.20 -31.51
N GLY A 53 2.17 27.02 -31.06
CA GLY A 53 1.07 26.58 -31.92
C GLY A 53 -0.17 26.16 -31.14
N VAL A 54 -1.12 25.54 -31.84
CA VAL A 54 -2.37 25.07 -31.27
C VAL A 54 -2.40 23.55 -31.18
N VAL A 55 -2.67 23.00 -30.01
CA VAL A 55 -2.82 21.55 -29.79
C VAL A 55 -4.08 21.06 -30.48
N THR A 56 -3.94 20.10 -31.42
CA THR A 56 -5.08 19.57 -32.17
C THR A 56 -5.61 18.25 -31.65
N THR A 57 -4.71 17.34 -31.29
CA THR A 57 -5.11 15.99 -30.82
C THR A 57 -4.09 15.46 -29.83
N LEU A 58 -4.55 14.90 -28.71
CA LEU A 58 -3.72 14.17 -27.74
C LEU A 58 -3.80 12.68 -28.08
N TYR A 59 -2.65 11.99 -28.20
CA TYR A 59 -2.60 10.58 -28.59
C TYR A 59 -2.65 9.60 -27.41
N TYR A 60 -2.36 10.09 -26.18
CA TYR A 60 -2.37 9.29 -24.97
C TYR A 60 -3.32 9.89 -23.94
N ALA A 61 -4.01 9.03 -23.20
CA ALA A 61 -4.77 9.45 -22.02
C ALA A 61 -3.85 9.51 -20.78
N GLU A 62 -4.29 10.20 -19.73
CA GLU A 62 -3.61 10.17 -18.43
C GLU A 62 -3.56 8.72 -17.89
N GLY A 63 -2.37 8.27 -17.53
CA GLY A 63 -2.06 6.90 -17.12
C GLY A 63 -1.66 5.94 -18.24
N ASP A 64 -1.54 6.39 -19.49
CA ASP A 64 -1.02 5.59 -20.59
C ASP A 64 0.51 5.64 -20.65
N ILE A 65 1.11 4.56 -21.17
CA ILE A 65 2.56 4.46 -21.36
C ILE A 65 2.92 4.95 -22.76
N ALA A 66 3.70 6.04 -22.83
CA ALA A 66 4.26 6.56 -24.07
C ALA A 66 5.72 6.12 -24.22
N LYS A 67 6.10 5.70 -25.44
CA LYS A 67 7.49 5.35 -25.75
C LYS A 67 8.26 6.59 -26.17
N VAL A 68 9.50 6.67 -25.78
CA VAL A 68 10.44 7.70 -26.27
C VAL A 68 10.52 7.60 -27.79
N TYR A 69 10.55 8.74 -28.46
CA TYR A 69 10.45 8.90 -29.90
C TYR A 69 9.10 8.54 -30.54
N SER A 70 8.04 8.32 -29.75
CA SER A 70 6.68 8.21 -30.28
C SER A 70 5.95 9.58 -30.29
N PRO A 71 4.96 9.78 -31.19
CA PRO A 71 4.18 11.02 -31.19
C PRO A 71 3.30 11.09 -29.95
N LEU A 72 3.40 12.20 -29.18
CA LEU A 72 2.63 12.47 -27.98
C LEU A 72 1.31 13.19 -28.27
N PHE A 73 1.38 14.22 -29.11
CA PHE A 73 0.21 14.98 -29.56
C PHE A 73 0.47 15.64 -30.92
N ALA A 74 -0.60 15.96 -31.65
CA ALA A 74 -0.54 16.74 -32.84
C ALA A 74 -0.76 18.22 -32.56
N MET A 75 -0.02 19.11 -33.24
CA MET A 75 -0.18 20.55 -33.16
C MET A 75 -0.12 21.22 -34.52
N GLN A 76 -0.73 22.38 -34.60
CA GLN A 76 -0.60 23.28 -35.74
C GLN A 76 0.38 24.40 -35.33
N VAL A 77 1.61 24.35 -35.90
CA VAL A 77 2.65 25.35 -35.59
C VAL A 77 2.30 26.69 -36.22
N THR A 78 2.49 27.76 -35.48
CA THR A 78 2.12 29.14 -35.89
C THR A 78 3.31 29.92 -36.48
N ASP A 79 4.57 29.42 -36.34
CA ASP A 79 5.76 30.10 -36.83
C ASP A 79 6.21 29.61 -38.21
N GLU A 80 6.27 30.54 -39.18
CA GLU A 80 6.78 30.39 -40.55
C GLU A 80 8.33 30.41 -40.59
N ASN A 81 9.02 29.51 -39.93
CA ASN A 81 10.47 29.41 -40.19
C ASN A 81 11.05 28.04 -39.84
N SER A 82 10.85 27.06 -40.69
CA SER A 82 11.77 25.90 -40.81
C SER A 82 11.50 25.13 -42.06
N ALA A 83 12.39 25.27 -43.03
CA ALA A 83 12.48 24.40 -44.21
C ALA A 83 12.93 22.98 -43.85
N PRO A 84 12.50 21.95 -44.59
CA PRO A 84 12.73 20.54 -44.25
C PRO A 84 14.14 20.12 -44.64
N GLN A 85 14.89 19.55 -43.72
CA GLN A 85 16.02 18.68 -44.04
C GLN A 85 15.54 17.21 -44.10
N GLN A 86 15.46 16.72 -45.36
CA GLN A 86 15.47 15.30 -45.69
C GLN A 86 16.87 14.74 -45.34
N ASP A 87 16.88 13.61 -44.66
CA ASP A 87 17.92 12.64 -44.91
C ASP A 87 17.35 11.21 -44.89
N THR A 88 17.49 10.64 -46.06
CA THR A 88 17.15 9.29 -46.46
C THR A 88 18.17 8.29 -45.94
N SER A 89 17.75 7.20 -45.35
CA SER A 89 18.35 5.90 -45.64
C SER A 89 17.42 4.74 -45.33
N SER A 90 17.08 4.10 -46.41
CA SER A 90 16.35 2.83 -46.53
C SER A 90 17.07 1.66 -45.91
N VAL A 91 16.37 0.80 -45.20
CA VAL A 91 16.63 -0.64 -45.21
C VAL A 91 15.30 -1.39 -45.19
N LYS A 92 15.24 -2.30 -46.15
CA LYS A 92 14.17 -3.17 -46.62
C LYS A 92 13.57 -4.08 -45.54
N GLY A 93 12.30 -4.35 -45.78
CA GLY A 93 11.37 -5.24 -45.15
C GLY A 93 11.78 -6.72 -45.03
N VAL A 94 11.10 -7.34 -44.08
CA VAL A 94 10.77 -8.77 -44.12
C VAL A 94 9.30 -8.88 -43.71
N GLU A 95 8.49 -9.32 -44.64
CA GLU A 95 7.12 -9.82 -44.41
C GLU A 95 7.16 -11.05 -43.54
N THR A 96 6.29 -11.13 -42.55
CA THR A 96 5.90 -12.40 -41.96
C THR A 96 4.39 -12.41 -41.76
N THR A 97 3.80 -13.31 -42.46
CA THR A 97 2.42 -13.71 -42.67
C THR A 97 1.61 -13.83 -41.38
N GLU A 98 0.45 -13.18 -41.38
CA GLU A 98 -0.64 -13.42 -40.41
C GLU A 98 -1.29 -14.78 -40.73
N THR A 99 -1.42 -15.62 -39.69
CA THR A 99 -2.29 -16.79 -39.76
C THR A 99 -3.48 -16.57 -38.83
N ASN A 100 -4.60 -16.23 -39.43
CA ASN A 100 -5.92 -16.17 -38.83
C ASN A 100 -6.39 -17.58 -38.47
N VAL A 101 -6.66 -17.82 -37.19
CA VAL A 101 -7.45 -18.99 -36.73
C VAL A 101 -8.75 -18.49 -36.11
N SER A 102 -9.80 -18.59 -36.93
CA SER A 102 -11.20 -18.40 -36.56
C SER A 102 -11.67 -19.61 -35.74
N ASN A 103 -11.99 -19.44 -34.47
CA ASN A 103 -12.72 -20.44 -33.71
C ASN A 103 -14.17 -20.01 -33.53
N THR A 104 -15.01 -20.64 -34.33
CA THR A 104 -16.47 -20.61 -34.27
C THR A 104 -16.93 -21.44 -33.05
N VAL A 105 -17.52 -20.80 -32.05
CA VAL A 105 -18.20 -21.50 -30.96
C VAL A 105 -19.67 -21.62 -31.27
N THR A 106 -20.10 -22.84 -31.50
CA THR A 106 -21.49 -23.23 -31.71
C THR A 106 -22.27 -23.19 -30.39
N THR A 107 -23.27 -22.33 -30.34
CA THR A 107 -24.23 -22.24 -29.25
C THR A 107 -25.23 -23.41 -29.30
N VAL A 108 -25.17 -24.31 -28.32
CA VAL A 108 -26.22 -25.34 -28.15
C VAL A 108 -27.22 -24.83 -27.13
N THR A 109 -28.42 -24.51 -27.59
CA THR A 109 -29.56 -24.11 -26.77
C THR A 109 -30.28 -25.37 -26.29
N SER A 110 -30.15 -25.71 -25.05
CA SER A 110 -30.97 -26.74 -24.40
C SER A 110 -32.22 -26.11 -23.81
N LYS A 111 -33.35 -26.41 -24.41
CA LYS A 111 -34.70 -26.03 -24.00
C LYS A 111 -35.17 -27.02 -22.90
N LEU A 112 -35.23 -26.55 -21.68
CA LEU A 112 -35.94 -27.28 -20.60
C LEU A 112 -37.36 -26.75 -20.49
N THR A 113 -38.28 -27.60 -20.80
CA THR A 113 -39.72 -27.43 -20.66
C THR A 113 -40.11 -27.55 -19.19
N HIS A 114 -40.55 -26.46 -18.61
CA HIS A 114 -41.30 -26.50 -17.34
C HIS A 114 -42.75 -26.83 -17.62
N THR A 115 -43.22 -27.93 -17.05
CA THR A 115 -44.64 -28.25 -16.96
C THR A 115 -45.21 -27.60 -15.68
N ASP A 116 -45.92 -26.52 -15.87
CA ASP A 116 -46.76 -25.92 -14.86
C ASP A 116 -47.98 -26.82 -14.64
N THR A 117 -48.20 -27.18 -13.38
CA THR A 117 -49.50 -27.71 -12.93
C THR A 117 -50.00 -26.83 -11.78
N GLU A 118 -50.48 -25.66 -12.12
CA GLU A 118 -51.36 -24.90 -11.22
C GLU A 118 -52.73 -25.55 -11.16
N LYS A 119 -53.09 -26.15 -10.04
CA LYS A 119 -54.48 -26.40 -9.67
C LYS A 119 -54.98 -25.23 -8.82
N LYS A 120 -55.53 -24.23 -9.46
CA LYS A 120 -56.41 -23.25 -8.83
C LYS A 120 -57.72 -23.93 -8.38
N ASN A 121 -57.89 -24.17 -7.07
CA ASN A 121 -59.12 -24.61 -6.47
C ASN A 121 -60.00 -23.39 -6.15
N THR A 122 -60.90 -23.03 -7.04
CA THR A 122 -61.95 -22.03 -6.82
C THR A 122 -63.15 -22.65 -6.10
N GLY A 123 -62.97 -23.14 -4.88
CA GLY A 123 -64.03 -23.67 -4.03
C GLY A 123 -63.97 -23.03 -2.63
N LYS A 124 -65.13 -22.65 -2.06
CA LYS A 124 -65.21 -22.19 -0.67
C LYS A 124 -64.51 -23.19 0.25
N ALA A 125 -63.49 -22.79 0.99
CA ALA A 125 -62.77 -23.62 1.93
C ALA A 125 -63.70 -24.30 2.92
N LEU A 126 -63.58 -25.63 3.04
CA LEU A 126 -64.36 -26.45 4.00
C LEU A 126 -63.78 -26.25 5.40
N ALA A 127 -64.47 -25.48 6.24
CA ALA A 127 -64.03 -25.21 7.62
C ALA A 127 -65.26 -25.18 8.55
N SER A 128 -65.12 -25.56 9.80
CA SER A 128 -66.15 -25.47 10.81
C SER A 128 -66.45 -23.99 11.18
N PRO A 129 -67.66 -23.67 11.73
CA PRO A 129 -67.95 -22.30 12.13
C PRO A 129 -67.01 -21.73 13.15
N ALA A 130 -66.43 -22.54 14.03
CA ALA A 130 -65.44 -22.14 15.01
C ALA A 130 -64.09 -21.75 14.35
N VAL A 131 -63.65 -22.53 13.34
CA VAL A 131 -62.41 -22.24 12.57
C VAL A 131 -62.56 -20.99 11.72
N ARG A 132 -63.75 -20.76 11.13
CA ARG A 132 -64.02 -19.53 10.36
C ARG A 132 -64.03 -18.27 11.23
N ARG A 133 -64.48 -18.40 12.52
CA ARG A 133 -64.44 -17.29 13.47
C ARG A 133 -63.01 -16.96 13.89
N LEU A 134 -62.23 -18.00 14.20
CA LEU A 134 -60.82 -17.85 14.58
C LEU A 134 -59.96 -17.28 13.42
N ALA A 135 -60.20 -17.76 12.19
CA ALA A 135 -59.52 -17.22 11.01
C ALA A 135 -59.83 -15.73 10.79
N ARG A 136 -61.05 -15.30 11.12
CA ARG A 136 -61.45 -13.91 11.02
C ARG A 136 -60.81 -13.03 12.12
N GLU A 137 -60.67 -13.59 13.33
CA GLU A 137 -59.98 -12.93 14.46
C GLU A 137 -58.47 -12.81 14.19
N LEU A 138 -57.87 -13.73 13.42
CA LEU A 138 -56.45 -13.76 13.07
C LEU A 138 -56.16 -13.13 11.70
N GLU A 139 -57.18 -12.57 11.01
CA GLU A 139 -57.10 -11.98 9.66
C GLU A 139 -56.51 -12.92 8.59
N ILE A 140 -56.74 -14.26 8.73
CA ILE A 140 -56.21 -15.28 7.84
C ILE A 140 -57.25 -15.70 6.79
N ASP A 141 -56.85 -15.68 5.51
CA ASP A 141 -57.72 -16.16 4.42
C ASP A 141 -57.68 -17.70 4.29
N LEU A 142 -58.78 -18.32 4.65
CA LEU A 142 -59.00 -19.77 4.61
C LEU A 142 -58.85 -20.38 3.20
N SER A 143 -58.95 -19.60 2.14
CA SER A 143 -58.77 -20.09 0.77
C SER A 143 -57.32 -20.41 0.42
N GLN A 144 -56.38 -19.89 1.19
CA GLN A 144 -54.93 -20.07 1.00
C GLN A 144 -54.35 -21.20 1.88
N ILE A 145 -55.17 -21.79 2.78
CA ILE A 145 -54.70 -22.83 3.68
C ILE A 145 -55.14 -24.21 3.16
N ALA A 146 -54.18 -25.13 3.04
CA ALA A 146 -54.45 -26.53 2.76
C ALA A 146 -54.92 -27.20 4.06
N GLY A 147 -56.24 -27.57 4.15
CA GLY A 147 -56.80 -28.21 5.33
C GLY A 147 -56.30 -29.64 5.51
N SER A 148 -55.84 -29.99 6.71
CA SER A 148 -55.34 -31.32 7.10
C SER A 148 -56.49 -32.32 7.50
N GLY A 149 -57.73 -31.86 7.62
CA GLY A 149 -58.86 -32.67 8.01
C GLY A 149 -59.51 -33.46 6.86
N ASP A 150 -60.49 -34.36 7.21
CA ASP A 150 -61.19 -35.23 6.27
C ASP A 150 -61.81 -34.42 5.11
N LYS A 151 -61.60 -34.87 3.88
CA LYS A 151 -61.98 -34.19 2.62
C LYS A 151 -61.45 -32.77 2.44
N GLY A 152 -60.21 -32.47 2.97
CA GLY A 152 -59.57 -31.18 2.83
C GLY A 152 -60.14 -30.06 3.73
N ARG A 153 -60.75 -30.45 4.85
CA ARG A 153 -61.31 -29.52 5.84
C ARG A 153 -60.18 -28.83 6.63
N VAL A 154 -60.23 -27.53 6.74
CA VAL A 154 -59.31 -26.77 7.57
C VAL A 154 -59.65 -26.96 9.05
N LEU A 155 -58.69 -27.42 9.84
CA LEU A 155 -58.78 -27.63 11.29
C LEU A 155 -58.21 -26.39 12.04
N LYS A 156 -58.44 -26.36 13.37
CA LYS A 156 -57.94 -25.26 14.21
C LYS A 156 -56.42 -25.23 14.26
N ASP A 157 -55.79 -26.38 14.19
CA ASP A 157 -54.33 -26.53 14.25
C ASP A 157 -53.65 -26.01 12.97
N ASP A 158 -54.32 -26.04 11.82
CA ASP A 158 -53.82 -25.50 10.55
C ASP A 158 -53.69 -23.98 10.59
N LEU A 159 -54.53 -23.31 11.39
CA LEU A 159 -54.45 -21.85 11.59
C LEU A 159 -53.27 -21.45 12.48
N SER A 160 -52.89 -22.31 13.45
CA SER A 160 -51.75 -22.01 14.33
C SER A 160 -50.41 -22.13 13.62
N VAL A 161 -50.30 -23.00 12.61
CA VAL A 161 -49.11 -23.16 11.77
C VAL A 161 -48.96 -21.96 10.81
N SER A 162 -50.07 -21.41 10.31
CA SER A 162 -50.05 -20.22 9.42
C SER A 162 -49.88 -18.90 10.15
N ALA A 163 -50.12 -18.84 11.48
CA ALA A 163 -49.94 -17.61 12.29
C ALA A 163 -48.52 -17.45 12.85
N SER A 164 -47.65 -18.44 12.75
CA SER A 164 -46.24 -18.25 12.97
C SER A 164 -45.66 -17.52 11.76
N PRO A 165 -45.05 -16.34 11.92
CA PRO A 165 -44.23 -15.78 10.84
C PRO A 165 -43.10 -16.79 10.61
N THR A 166 -43.21 -17.57 9.55
CA THR A 166 -42.08 -18.29 9.02
C THR A 166 -41.03 -17.19 8.73
N LEU A 167 -40.10 -16.99 9.65
CA LEU A 167 -38.82 -16.43 9.30
C LEU A 167 -38.27 -17.41 8.26
N GLU A 168 -38.69 -17.22 7.00
CA GLU A 168 -37.84 -17.64 5.91
C GLU A 168 -36.52 -17.00 6.23
N SER A 169 -35.61 -17.79 6.78
CA SER A 169 -34.19 -17.51 6.68
C SER A 169 -33.97 -17.37 5.19
N VAL A 170 -34.05 -16.12 4.71
CA VAL A 170 -33.42 -15.74 3.45
C VAL A 170 -31.97 -16.02 3.73
N VAL A 171 -31.58 -17.28 3.49
CA VAL A 171 -30.17 -17.59 3.21
C VAL A 171 -29.89 -16.80 1.96
N ILE A 172 -29.49 -15.54 2.17
CA ILE A 172 -28.74 -14.79 1.16
C ILE A 172 -27.46 -15.61 1.02
N THR A 173 -27.52 -16.68 0.23
CA THR A 173 -26.32 -17.22 -0.38
C THR A 173 -25.84 -16.07 -1.24
N PRO A 174 -24.74 -15.40 -0.87
CA PRO A 174 -24.15 -14.46 -1.79
C PRO A 174 -23.86 -15.29 -3.02
N ASN A 175 -24.53 -14.99 -4.12
CA ASN A 175 -24.21 -15.55 -5.41
C ASN A 175 -22.84 -14.98 -5.76
N ILE A 176 -21.78 -15.55 -5.15
CA ILE A 176 -20.39 -15.26 -5.46
C ILE A 176 -20.21 -15.91 -6.84
N THR A 177 -20.68 -15.22 -7.86
CA THR A 177 -20.20 -15.45 -9.20
C THR A 177 -18.72 -15.12 -9.12
N GLY A 178 -17.88 -16.16 -9.08
CA GLY A 178 -16.42 -16.04 -9.01
C GLY A 178 -15.88 -15.34 -10.25
N GLY A 179 -16.10 -14.02 -10.31
CA GLY A 179 -15.55 -13.14 -11.33
C GLY A 179 -14.11 -12.80 -10.99
N LYS A 180 -13.19 -12.97 -11.91
CA LYS A 180 -11.83 -12.47 -11.82
C LYS A 180 -11.85 -10.96 -12.09
N ARG A 181 -11.42 -10.13 -11.11
CA ARG A 181 -11.20 -8.70 -11.28
C ARG A 181 -9.71 -8.47 -11.52
N VAL A 182 -9.37 -7.83 -12.61
CA VAL A 182 -8.00 -7.45 -12.94
C VAL A 182 -7.93 -5.93 -12.94
N GLU A 183 -7.04 -5.38 -12.10
CA GLU A 183 -6.78 -3.94 -12.03
C GLU A 183 -5.30 -3.69 -12.32
N PRO A 184 -4.97 -2.69 -13.16
CA PRO A 184 -3.60 -2.29 -13.40
C PRO A 184 -3.03 -1.59 -12.17
N ILE A 185 -1.78 -1.91 -11.79
CA ILE A 185 -1.04 -1.20 -10.76
C ILE A 185 -0.33 -0.03 -11.46
N ARG A 186 -0.54 1.21 -10.98
CA ARG A 186 -0.02 2.44 -11.62
C ARG A 186 0.64 3.36 -10.59
N GLY A 187 1.43 4.35 -11.09
CA GLY A 187 2.02 5.41 -10.29
C GLY A 187 2.93 4.90 -9.17
N ILE A 188 2.86 5.50 -8.00
CA ILE A 188 3.69 5.18 -6.82
C ILE A 188 3.62 3.70 -6.43
N GLN A 189 2.45 3.07 -6.54
CA GLN A 189 2.30 1.64 -6.23
C GLN A 189 3.09 0.75 -7.20
N ALA A 190 3.12 1.09 -8.49
CA ALA A 190 3.90 0.36 -9.49
C ALA A 190 5.41 0.53 -9.26
N ALA A 191 5.86 1.75 -8.97
CA ALA A 191 7.25 2.04 -8.62
C ALA A 191 7.67 1.26 -7.36
N MET A 192 6.83 1.27 -6.32
CA MET A 192 7.07 0.52 -5.09
C MET A 192 7.15 -0.99 -5.33
N ALA A 193 6.25 -1.55 -6.14
CA ALA A 193 6.28 -2.97 -6.47
C ALA A 193 7.59 -3.36 -7.19
N LYS A 194 8.03 -2.57 -8.16
CA LYS A 194 9.32 -2.76 -8.84
C LYS A 194 10.50 -2.64 -7.86
N HIS A 195 10.48 -1.64 -6.98
CA HIS A 195 11.52 -1.41 -5.98
C HIS A 195 11.62 -2.57 -4.97
N MET A 196 10.49 -3.06 -4.45
CA MET A 196 10.47 -4.20 -3.54
C MET A 196 10.95 -5.49 -4.23
N MET A 197 10.53 -5.73 -5.48
CA MET A 197 11.06 -6.86 -6.27
C MET A 197 12.59 -6.76 -6.43
N HIS A 198 13.09 -5.58 -6.80
CA HIS A 198 14.53 -5.35 -6.93
C HIS A 198 15.25 -5.69 -5.62
N SER A 199 14.76 -5.16 -4.49
CA SER A 199 15.36 -5.43 -3.18
C SER A 199 15.39 -6.94 -2.86
N VAL A 200 14.27 -7.66 -3.00
CA VAL A 200 14.20 -9.08 -2.66
C VAL A 200 15.08 -9.94 -3.54
N PHE A 201 15.22 -9.62 -4.83
CA PHE A 201 16.03 -10.43 -5.77
C PHE A 201 17.52 -10.08 -5.75
N THR A 202 17.90 -8.89 -5.28
CA THR A 202 19.31 -8.45 -5.28
C THR A 202 19.97 -8.54 -3.91
N VAL A 203 19.18 -8.46 -2.83
CA VAL A 203 19.70 -8.49 -1.45
C VAL A 203 19.37 -9.84 -0.81
N PRO A 204 20.36 -10.66 -0.45
CA PRO A 204 20.13 -11.88 0.34
C PRO A 204 19.78 -11.50 1.77
N HIS A 205 18.46 -11.41 2.04
CA HIS A 205 17.93 -11.08 3.36
C HIS A 205 18.15 -12.22 4.35
N PHE A 206 18.55 -11.89 5.57
CA PHE A 206 18.44 -12.75 6.74
C PHE A 206 17.72 -11.98 7.85
N SER A 207 17.12 -12.68 8.81
CA SER A 207 16.35 -12.05 9.86
C SER A 207 16.80 -12.50 11.24
N VAL A 208 16.76 -11.57 12.19
CA VAL A 208 16.99 -11.81 13.62
C VAL A 208 15.81 -11.18 14.38
N SER A 209 15.21 -11.93 15.30
CA SER A 209 14.14 -11.41 16.16
C SER A 209 14.53 -11.51 17.62
N GLU A 210 14.14 -10.51 18.41
CA GLU A 210 14.49 -10.42 19.82
C GLU A 210 13.36 -9.73 20.61
N GLU A 211 13.35 -9.95 21.93
CA GLU A 211 12.45 -9.28 22.87
C GLU A 211 13.15 -8.09 23.55
N ILE A 212 12.41 -7.01 23.79
CA ILE A 212 12.87 -5.83 24.52
C ILE A 212 11.91 -5.60 25.69
N GLU A 213 12.44 -5.44 26.91
CA GLU A 213 11.68 -5.01 28.07
C GLU A 213 11.41 -3.50 28.00
N MET A 214 10.14 -3.13 27.99
CA MET A 214 9.71 -1.75 27.76
C MET A 214 9.41 -0.95 29.04
N ASP A 215 9.39 -1.59 30.21
CA ASP A 215 8.90 -0.96 31.45
C ASP A 215 9.66 0.33 31.78
N LYS A 216 11.01 0.29 31.78
CA LYS A 216 11.81 1.49 32.08
C LYS A 216 11.67 2.57 30.99
N LEU A 217 11.47 2.18 29.72
CA LEU A 217 11.23 3.14 28.64
C LEU A 217 9.85 3.78 28.73
N ILE A 218 8.84 3.03 29.15
CA ILE A 218 7.50 3.54 29.45
C ILE A 218 7.57 4.58 30.57
N ASP A 219 8.29 4.28 31.64
CA ASP A 219 8.47 5.19 32.79
C ASP A 219 9.24 6.46 32.37
N ALA A 220 10.36 6.32 31.66
CA ALA A 220 11.15 7.45 31.18
C ALA A 220 10.32 8.35 30.25
N ARG A 221 9.58 7.76 29.30
CA ARG A 221 8.67 8.51 28.43
C ARG A 221 7.60 9.25 29.25
N SER A 222 7.01 8.60 30.27
CA SER A 222 6.00 9.21 31.13
C SER A 222 6.53 10.44 31.85
N GLN A 223 7.75 10.38 32.37
CA GLN A 223 8.42 11.50 33.08
C GLN A 223 8.74 12.66 32.12
N LEU A 224 9.21 12.37 30.91
CA LEU A 224 9.57 13.39 29.91
C LEU A 224 8.37 13.97 29.17
N LYS A 225 7.23 13.27 29.18
CA LYS A 225 6.07 13.63 28.40
C LYS A 225 5.59 15.05 28.67
N ALA A 226 5.38 15.43 29.93
CA ALA A 226 4.90 16.75 30.29
C ALA A 226 5.90 17.85 29.88
N LEU A 227 7.20 17.62 30.04
CA LEU A 227 8.25 18.55 29.64
C LEU A 227 8.23 18.82 28.12
N ILE A 228 8.15 17.76 27.32
CA ILE A 228 8.19 17.86 25.83
C ILE A 228 6.86 18.36 25.28
N GLU A 229 5.72 18.00 25.88
CA GLU A 229 4.41 18.48 25.45
C GLU A 229 4.20 19.97 25.74
N ASN A 230 4.85 20.54 26.76
CA ASN A 230 4.89 21.99 27.00
C ASN A 230 5.56 22.77 25.83
N GLU A 231 6.45 22.11 25.08
CA GLU A 231 7.04 22.65 23.84
C GLU A 231 6.14 22.46 22.61
N GLY A 232 4.90 22.00 22.81
CA GLY A 232 3.94 21.75 21.73
C GLY A 232 4.22 20.48 20.92
N VAL A 233 5.05 19.56 21.43
CA VAL A 233 5.49 18.35 20.71
C VAL A 233 4.92 17.11 21.35
N LYS A 234 4.21 16.29 20.59
CA LYS A 234 3.70 14.99 21.04
C LYS A 234 4.87 14.00 21.18
N LEU A 235 5.12 13.48 22.40
CA LEU A 235 6.16 12.50 22.64
C LEU A 235 5.62 11.07 22.48
N SER A 236 6.01 10.39 21.39
CA SER A 236 5.81 8.95 21.18
C SER A 236 7.05 8.16 21.62
N PHE A 237 7.06 6.84 21.44
CA PHE A 237 8.26 6.01 21.64
C PHE A 237 9.27 6.13 20.47
N MET A 238 8.84 6.54 19.28
CA MET A 238 9.70 6.58 18.10
C MET A 238 10.98 7.40 18.29
N PRO A 239 10.97 8.59 18.89
CA PRO A 239 12.21 9.35 19.12
C PRO A 239 13.26 8.59 19.92
N PHE A 240 12.85 7.75 20.89
CA PHE A 240 13.77 6.93 21.67
C PHE A 240 14.38 5.82 20.80
N PHE A 241 13.58 5.12 20.01
CA PHE A 241 14.08 4.10 19.07
C PHE A 241 15.07 4.68 18.06
N ILE A 242 14.74 5.84 17.50
CA ILE A 242 15.58 6.55 16.53
C ILE A 242 16.89 6.99 17.17
N LYS A 243 16.84 7.57 18.37
CA LYS A 243 18.05 8.06 19.05
C LYS A 243 18.94 6.93 19.53
N ALA A 244 18.36 5.87 20.09
CA ALA A 244 19.09 4.65 20.46
C ALA A 244 19.75 4.00 19.23
N MET A 245 19.05 3.98 18.07
CA MET A 245 19.57 3.52 16.79
C MET A 245 20.83 4.30 16.41
N SER A 246 20.73 5.63 16.40
CA SER A 246 21.84 6.51 16.05
C SER A 246 23.07 6.26 16.93
N LEU A 247 22.90 6.09 18.24
CA LEU A 247 23.99 5.76 19.17
C LEU A 247 24.61 4.38 18.89
N ALA A 248 23.79 3.40 18.54
CA ALA A 248 24.28 2.06 18.22
C ALA A 248 25.06 2.04 16.88
N LEU A 249 24.65 2.84 15.88
CA LEU A 249 25.32 2.96 14.60
C LEU A 249 26.75 3.53 14.72
N GLU A 250 27.04 4.38 15.73
CA GLU A 250 28.40 4.87 15.98
C GLU A 250 29.38 3.72 16.27
N GLN A 251 28.92 2.64 16.92
CA GLN A 251 29.76 1.49 17.23
C GLN A 251 29.72 0.38 16.16
N PHE A 252 28.71 0.41 15.30
CA PHE A 252 28.50 -0.57 14.23
C PHE A 252 28.31 0.12 12.88
N PRO A 253 29.31 0.82 12.34
CA PRO A 253 29.16 1.58 11.09
C PRO A 253 28.78 0.72 9.89
N ILE A 254 29.08 -0.59 9.91
CA ILE A 254 28.68 -1.53 8.84
C ILE A 254 27.15 -1.62 8.68
N ILE A 255 26.37 -1.37 9.72
CA ILE A 255 24.91 -1.35 9.67
C ILE A 255 24.41 -0.06 8.94
N ASN A 256 25.21 1.02 8.99
CA ASN A 256 24.93 2.29 8.30
C ASN A 256 25.76 2.39 7.01
N SER A 257 25.69 1.38 6.16
CA SER A 257 26.47 1.30 4.94
C SER A 257 25.64 0.80 3.76
N GLN A 258 26.22 0.84 2.58
CA GLN A 258 25.63 0.33 1.35
C GLN A 258 26.71 -0.42 0.56
N ILE A 259 26.33 -1.50 -0.09
CA ILE A 259 27.22 -2.24 -1.01
C ILE A 259 26.81 -1.92 -2.45
N ASN A 260 27.78 -1.77 -3.33
CA ASN A 260 27.55 -1.55 -4.75
C ASN A 260 27.00 -2.82 -5.45
N SER A 261 26.52 -2.69 -6.68
CA SER A 261 25.84 -3.76 -7.42
C SER A 261 26.74 -4.97 -7.74
N ASP A 262 28.01 -4.76 -7.91
CA ASP A 262 29.01 -5.80 -8.21
C ASP A 262 29.68 -6.39 -6.97
N CYS A 263 29.24 -5.98 -5.78
CA CYS A 263 29.71 -6.46 -4.47
C CYS A 263 31.21 -6.25 -4.23
N SER A 264 31.83 -5.25 -4.86
CA SER A 264 33.25 -4.97 -4.77
C SER A 264 33.59 -3.88 -3.75
N GLU A 265 32.63 -3.00 -3.40
CA GLU A 265 32.86 -1.86 -2.54
C GLU A 265 31.71 -1.65 -1.53
N VAL A 266 32.05 -1.23 -0.31
CA VAL A 266 31.10 -0.85 0.74
C VAL A 266 31.30 0.64 1.04
N THR A 267 30.22 1.41 0.92
CA THR A 267 30.17 2.82 1.29
C THR A 267 29.64 2.95 2.71
N TYR A 268 30.39 3.55 3.61
CA TYR A 268 29.98 3.88 4.98
C TYR A 268 29.48 5.32 5.04
N PHE A 269 28.39 5.54 5.78
CA PHE A 269 27.83 6.89 5.96
C PHE A 269 28.11 7.40 7.38
N ASP A 270 28.66 8.61 7.47
CA ASP A 270 28.84 9.31 8.75
C ASP A 270 27.50 9.90 9.25
N ASP A 271 26.60 10.24 8.30
CA ASP A 271 25.27 10.73 8.64
C ASP A 271 24.32 9.56 8.91
N HIS A 272 23.61 9.65 10.05
CA HIS A 272 22.54 8.72 10.41
C HIS A 272 21.21 9.26 9.91
N ASN A 273 20.85 8.89 8.68
CA ASN A 273 19.59 9.28 8.04
C ASN A 273 18.55 8.16 8.22
N ILE A 274 17.76 8.27 9.29
CA ILE A 274 16.88 7.17 9.73
C ILE A 274 15.50 7.31 9.11
N GLY A 275 15.13 6.33 8.28
CA GLY A 275 13.85 6.21 7.61
C GLY A 275 12.73 5.75 8.54
N LEU A 276 11.54 6.29 8.36
CA LEU A 276 10.32 5.93 9.08
C LEU A 276 9.29 5.41 8.09
N ALA A 277 8.93 4.14 8.17
CA ALA A 277 7.85 3.60 7.36
C ALA A 277 6.51 4.14 7.85
N VAL A 278 5.82 4.90 7.00
CA VAL A 278 4.53 5.54 7.28
C VAL A 278 3.50 5.08 6.28
N ASP A 279 2.38 4.55 6.77
CA ASP A 279 1.20 4.26 5.96
C ASP A 279 0.49 5.58 5.61
N SER A 280 0.32 5.84 4.31
CA SER A 280 -0.27 7.06 3.77
C SER A 280 -1.40 6.77 2.78
N MET A 281 -2.17 7.79 2.41
CA MET A 281 -3.25 7.65 1.42
C MET A 281 -2.77 7.18 0.04
N ILE A 282 -1.51 7.43 -0.29
CA ILE A 282 -0.88 7.05 -1.57
C ILE A 282 -0.10 5.73 -1.48
N GLY A 283 -0.12 5.06 -0.32
CA GLY A 283 0.62 3.83 -0.03
C GLY A 283 1.69 4.01 1.04
N LEU A 284 2.52 3.00 1.23
CA LEU A 284 3.63 3.03 2.18
C LEU A 284 4.74 3.93 1.65
N VAL A 285 5.17 4.90 2.46
CA VAL A 285 6.30 5.80 2.17
C VAL A 285 7.31 5.75 3.30
N VAL A 286 8.58 6.02 3.01
CA VAL A 286 9.68 5.96 3.99
C VAL A 286 10.44 7.29 4.00
N PRO A 287 9.85 8.38 4.55
CA PRO A 287 10.61 9.60 4.80
C PRO A 287 11.70 9.36 5.83
N ASN A 288 12.78 10.15 5.79
CA ASN A 288 13.89 9.96 6.72
C ASN A 288 14.29 11.24 7.42
N ILE A 289 14.69 11.10 8.70
CA ILE A 289 15.23 12.17 9.52
C ILE A 289 16.74 12.23 9.25
N LYS A 290 17.20 13.35 8.75
CA LYS A 290 18.60 13.57 8.40
C LYS A 290 19.46 13.89 9.63
N GLY A 291 20.68 13.33 9.68
CA GLY A 291 21.70 13.68 10.63
C GLY A 291 21.29 13.49 12.09
N VAL A 292 20.62 12.39 12.42
CA VAL A 292 20.07 12.09 13.77
C VAL A 292 21.15 12.14 14.85
N GLN A 293 22.41 11.82 14.53
CA GLN A 293 23.54 11.91 15.45
C GLN A 293 23.69 13.31 16.09
N ASN A 294 23.33 14.36 15.35
CA ASN A 294 23.47 15.76 15.77
C ASN A 294 22.20 16.33 16.43
N LEU A 295 21.10 15.54 16.55
CA LEU A 295 19.81 16.00 17.04
C LEU A 295 19.57 15.56 18.47
N SER A 296 19.00 16.45 19.28
CA SER A 296 18.43 16.09 20.61
C SER A 296 17.18 15.23 20.45
N LEU A 297 16.76 14.58 21.55
CA LEU A 297 15.51 13.80 21.59
C LEU A 297 14.28 14.64 21.23
N LEU A 298 14.26 15.92 21.65
CA LEU A 298 13.17 16.86 21.34
C LEU A 298 13.13 17.17 19.83
N GLU A 299 14.28 17.43 19.21
CA GLU A 299 14.36 17.71 17.78
C GLU A 299 13.98 16.51 16.92
N VAL A 300 14.39 15.29 17.34
CA VAL A 300 13.94 14.04 16.70
C VAL A 300 12.44 13.88 16.84
N ALA A 301 11.85 14.21 18.01
CA ALA A 301 10.41 14.16 18.21
C ALA A 301 9.66 15.16 17.30
N LYS A 302 10.16 16.40 17.17
CA LYS A 302 9.61 17.43 16.27
C LYS A 302 9.62 16.96 14.83
N LYS A 303 10.80 16.56 14.33
CA LYS A 303 10.98 16.10 12.93
C LYS A 303 10.18 14.84 12.61
N SER A 304 10.13 13.86 13.53
CA SER A 304 9.34 12.64 13.30
C SER A 304 7.84 12.93 13.20
N ASN A 305 7.29 13.82 14.06
CA ASN A 305 5.89 14.21 13.99
C ASN A 305 5.60 14.95 12.67
N GLU A 306 6.44 15.91 12.29
CA GLU A 306 6.31 16.67 11.04
C GLU A 306 6.30 15.76 9.82
N LEU A 307 7.27 14.84 9.70
CA LEU A 307 7.34 13.90 8.57
C LEU A 307 6.14 12.95 8.51
N VAL A 308 5.67 12.47 9.67
CA VAL A 308 4.47 11.62 9.72
C VAL A 308 3.23 12.39 9.29
N ASP A 309 3.07 13.65 9.69
CA ASP A 309 1.92 14.47 9.31
C ASP A 309 1.97 14.84 7.82
N LEU A 310 3.14 15.18 7.28
CA LEU A 310 3.34 15.41 5.84
C LEU A 310 3.07 14.16 5.01
N ALA A 311 3.52 12.99 5.49
CA ALA A 311 3.28 11.71 4.84
C ALA A 311 1.78 11.40 4.74
N ARG A 312 1.05 11.56 5.84
CA ARG A 312 -0.41 11.33 5.87
C ARG A 312 -1.18 12.28 4.97
N GLN A 313 -0.67 13.52 4.79
CA GLN A 313 -1.25 14.52 3.90
C GLN A 313 -0.83 14.35 2.44
N GLY A 314 0.07 13.41 2.11
CA GLY A 314 0.64 13.23 0.77
C GLY A 314 1.49 14.42 0.30
N ARG A 315 2.14 15.15 1.24
CA ARG A 315 2.87 16.40 0.99
C ARG A 315 4.38 16.28 1.21
N LEU A 316 4.91 15.05 1.26
CA LEU A 316 6.35 14.82 1.36
C LEU A 316 7.05 15.33 0.11
N SER A 317 8.20 15.98 0.32
CA SER A 317 9.09 16.36 -0.76
C SER A 317 9.99 15.18 -1.17
N SER A 318 10.56 15.26 -2.39
CA SER A 318 11.55 14.27 -2.83
C SER A 318 12.82 14.24 -1.93
N ALA A 319 13.16 15.37 -1.29
CA ALA A 319 14.27 15.44 -0.34
C ALA A 319 14.01 14.63 0.94
N ASP A 320 12.75 14.57 1.39
CA ASP A 320 12.36 13.80 2.58
C ASP A 320 12.46 12.28 2.36
N LEU A 321 12.30 11.83 1.11
CA LEU A 321 12.30 10.43 0.72
C LEU A 321 13.68 9.89 0.33
N LYS A 322 14.60 10.75 -0.12
CA LYS A 322 15.94 10.35 -0.61
C LYS A 322 16.99 10.35 0.48
N GLY A 323 18.02 9.50 0.32
CA GLY A 323 19.22 9.49 1.15
C GLY A 323 19.02 8.95 2.56
N GLY A 324 18.03 8.09 2.78
CA GLY A 324 17.92 7.24 3.96
C GLY A 324 19.06 6.22 3.99
N THR A 325 19.56 5.88 5.19
CA THR A 325 20.66 4.92 5.37
C THR A 325 20.25 3.67 6.13
N ILE A 326 19.19 3.74 6.94
CA ILE A 326 18.56 2.63 7.66
C ILE A 326 17.10 2.98 7.95
N SER A 327 16.22 1.98 7.98
CA SER A 327 14.79 2.19 8.15
C SER A 327 14.21 1.53 9.39
N ILE A 328 13.17 2.17 9.96
CA ILE A 328 12.35 1.64 11.04
C ILE A 328 10.91 1.54 10.56
N SER A 329 10.32 0.34 10.68
CA SER A 329 8.90 0.08 10.44
C SER A 329 8.18 -0.19 11.76
N ASN A 330 7.01 0.38 11.99
CA ASN A 330 6.22 0.16 13.20
C ASN A 330 4.90 -0.53 12.87
N ILE A 331 4.88 -1.85 12.97
CA ILE A 331 3.69 -2.68 12.76
C ILE A 331 2.84 -2.81 14.04
N GLY A 332 3.42 -2.48 15.19
CA GLY A 332 2.77 -2.60 16.50
C GLY A 332 1.54 -1.70 16.64
N VAL A 333 1.52 -0.55 15.98
CA VAL A 333 0.35 0.36 15.92
C VAL A 333 -0.87 -0.32 15.30
N LEU A 334 -0.66 -1.23 14.36
CA LEU A 334 -1.71 -2.02 13.70
C LEU A 334 -1.97 -3.37 14.39
N GLY A 335 -1.26 -3.66 15.49
CA GLY A 335 -1.43 -4.90 16.25
C GLY A 335 -0.49 -6.04 15.86
N GLY A 336 0.45 -5.83 14.94
CA GLY A 336 1.48 -6.81 14.55
C GLY A 336 2.46 -7.09 15.70
N THR A 337 2.97 -8.32 15.79
CA THR A 337 3.93 -8.74 16.83
C THR A 337 5.31 -8.98 16.25
N VAL A 338 5.40 -9.78 15.20
CA VAL A 338 6.65 -10.18 14.52
C VAL A 338 6.46 -10.02 13.02
N ALA A 339 7.52 -9.67 12.32
CA ALA A 339 7.54 -9.55 10.86
C ALA A 339 8.90 -9.97 10.29
N THR A 340 8.97 -10.14 8.98
CA THR A 340 10.22 -10.22 8.22
C THR A 340 10.22 -9.03 7.25
N PRO A 341 10.70 -7.84 7.68
CA PRO A 341 10.64 -6.65 6.84
C PRO A 341 11.56 -6.80 5.62
N VAL A 342 11.11 -6.26 4.48
CA VAL A 342 11.96 -6.16 3.29
C VAL A 342 12.81 -4.91 3.40
N ILE A 343 14.11 -5.04 3.13
CA ILE A 343 15.06 -3.94 3.16
C ILE A 343 14.68 -2.91 2.10
N ASN A 344 14.71 -1.65 2.47
CA ASN A 344 14.50 -0.53 1.54
C ASN A 344 15.81 -0.26 0.79
N ALA A 345 16.07 -1.01 -0.28
CA ALA A 345 17.32 -0.87 -1.05
C ALA A 345 17.57 0.59 -1.46
N PRO A 346 18.81 1.09 -1.42
CA PRO A 346 20.07 0.39 -1.20
C PRO A 346 20.53 0.29 0.27
N GLU A 347 19.64 0.54 1.26
CA GLU A 347 19.98 0.39 2.69
C GLU A 347 20.44 -1.04 3.01
N SER A 348 21.24 -1.21 4.07
CA SER A 348 21.74 -2.53 4.48
C SER A 348 20.90 -3.22 5.54
N ALA A 349 20.02 -2.51 6.23
CA ALA A 349 19.19 -3.07 7.29
C ALA A 349 17.88 -2.31 7.51
N ILE A 350 16.90 -3.02 8.04
CA ILE A 350 15.61 -2.49 8.48
C ILE A 350 15.17 -3.21 9.75
N VAL A 351 14.50 -2.49 10.66
CA VAL A 351 13.85 -3.08 11.84
C VAL A 351 12.34 -2.87 11.79
N ALA A 352 11.59 -3.93 12.11
CA ALA A 352 10.16 -3.86 12.38
C ALA A 352 9.90 -3.93 13.89
N LEU A 353 9.15 -2.95 14.41
CA LEU A 353 8.73 -2.87 15.80
C LEU A 353 7.36 -3.49 15.96
N GLY A 354 7.23 -4.49 16.83
CA GLY A 354 5.97 -5.11 17.18
C GLY A 354 5.18 -4.33 18.21
N LYS A 355 3.99 -4.82 18.55
CA LYS A 355 3.17 -4.24 19.63
C LYS A 355 3.77 -4.55 21.01
N ILE A 356 3.59 -3.62 21.94
CA ILE A 356 3.91 -3.86 23.34
C ILE A 356 2.83 -4.78 23.94
N GLN A 357 3.27 -5.87 24.58
CA GLN A 357 2.41 -6.86 25.20
C GLN A 357 2.79 -7.03 26.67
N ARG A 358 1.81 -7.15 27.56
CA ARG A 358 2.05 -7.47 28.95
C ARG A 358 2.08 -8.99 29.11
N LEU A 359 3.29 -9.53 29.34
CA LEU A 359 3.53 -10.96 29.37
C LEU A 359 4.12 -11.41 30.73
N PRO A 360 3.84 -12.66 31.19
CA PRO A 360 4.50 -13.20 32.37
C PRO A 360 5.97 -13.50 32.07
N ARG A 361 6.86 -13.11 32.97
CA ARG A 361 8.30 -13.48 32.99
C ARG A 361 8.71 -13.84 34.40
N PHE A 362 9.70 -14.71 34.53
CA PHE A 362 10.32 -14.99 35.81
C PHE A 362 11.28 -13.86 36.18
N ASP A 363 11.28 -13.50 37.44
CA ASP A 363 12.29 -12.59 38.00
C ASP A 363 13.52 -13.40 38.51
N GLU A 364 14.49 -12.70 39.09
CA GLU A 364 15.72 -13.29 39.63
C GLU A 364 15.47 -14.31 40.78
N ASN A 365 14.29 -14.36 41.38
CA ASN A 365 13.87 -15.24 42.42
C ASN A 365 12.89 -16.33 41.96
N ASP A 366 12.80 -16.55 40.66
CA ASP A 366 11.83 -17.46 40.01
C ASP A 366 10.35 -17.11 40.30
N ALA A 367 10.05 -15.90 40.73
CA ALA A 367 8.68 -15.43 40.89
C ALA A 367 8.15 -14.84 39.59
N VAL A 368 6.89 -15.15 39.29
CA VAL A 368 6.25 -14.64 38.07
C VAL A 368 5.86 -13.17 38.22
N LYS A 369 6.39 -12.31 37.37
CA LYS A 369 6.00 -10.91 37.25
C LYS A 369 5.43 -10.61 35.87
N ALA A 370 4.56 -9.60 35.78
CA ALA A 370 4.07 -9.10 34.50
C ALA A 370 5.03 -8.03 33.99
N VAL A 371 5.55 -8.23 32.77
CA VAL A 371 6.52 -7.35 32.11
C VAL A 371 5.96 -6.88 30.77
N ASN A 372 6.18 -5.62 30.41
CA ASN A 372 5.83 -5.10 29.10
C ASN A 372 6.94 -5.46 28.12
N ILE A 373 6.64 -6.34 27.16
CA ILE A 373 7.58 -6.84 26.16
C ILE A 373 7.18 -6.34 24.78
N MET A 374 8.16 -5.95 24.00
CA MET A 374 8.03 -5.66 22.57
C MET A 374 8.97 -6.57 21.80
N HIS A 375 8.43 -7.25 20.76
CA HIS A 375 9.27 -7.97 19.81
C HIS A 375 9.78 -7.00 18.74
N VAL A 376 11.04 -7.18 18.37
CA VAL A 376 11.65 -6.50 17.24
C VAL A 376 12.16 -7.53 16.25
N SER A 377 12.03 -7.21 14.97
CA SER A 377 12.46 -8.10 13.89
C SER A 377 13.34 -7.32 12.93
N TRP A 378 14.59 -7.71 12.84
CA TRP A 378 15.58 -7.17 11.94
C TRP A 378 15.61 -7.95 10.64
N SER A 379 15.83 -7.25 9.53
CA SER A 379 16.36 -7.84 8.29
C SER A 379 17.65 -7.13 7.92
N GLY A 380 18.65 -7.90 7.58
CA GLY A 380 19.98 -7.43 7.17
C GLY A 380 20.42 -7.97 5.82
N ASP A 381 21.27 -7.22 5.14
CA ASP A 381 21.93 -7.64 3.90
C ASP A 381 23.07 -8.60 4.22
N HIS A 382 22.87 -9.89 3.95
CA HIS A 382 23.84 -10.95 4.29
C HIS A 382 25.12 -10.93 3.45
N ARG A 383 25.23 -10.01 2.49
CA ARG A 383 26.49 -9.81 1.74
C ARG A 383 27.54 -9.11 2.59
N ILE A 384 27.13 -8.26 3.55
CA ILE A 384 28.02 -7.42 4.37
C ILE A 384 27.76 -7.51 5.87
N ILE A 385 26.58 -7.96 6.29
CA ILE A 385 26.20 -8.10 7.69
C ILE A 385 26.03 -9.60 8.00
N ASP A 386 26.79 -10.11 8.96
CA ASP A 386 26.60 -11.46 9.47
C ASP A 386 25.64 -11.50 10.69
N GLY A 387 25.16 -12.70 11.04
CA GLY A 387 24.23 -12.88 12.14
C GLY A 387 24.80 -12.43 13.49
N ALA A 388 26.08 -12.64 13.75
CA ALA A 388 26.73 -12.25 15.00
C ALA A 388 26.84 -10.73 15.13
N THR A 389 27.14 -10.03 14.04
CA THR A 389 27.18 -8.57 13.97
C THR A 389 25.79 -7.98 14.23
N MET A 390 24.74 -8.53 13.59
CA MET A 390 23.37 -8.07 13.80
C MET A 390 22.91 -8.31 15.23
N VAL A 391 23.21 -9.46 15.84
CA VAL A 391 22.86 -9.74 17.24
C VAL A 391 23.60 -8.82 18.21
N ARG A 392 24.89 -8.56 18.01
CA ARG A 392 25.67 -7.62 18.83
C ARG A 392 25.13 -6.20 18.71
N PHE A 393 24.82 -5.75 17.50
CA PHE A 393 24.19 -4.46 17.26
C PHE A 393 22.83 -4.35 17.95
N ASN A 394 21.97 -5.35 17.76
CA ASN A 394 20.66 -5.39 18.41
C ASN A 394 20.79 -5.36 19.95
N ASN A 395 21.72 -6.13 20.53
CA ASN A 395 21.93 -6.14 21.99
C ASN A 395 22.37 -4.78 22.51
N LEU A 396 23.22 -4.05 21.78
CA LEU A 396 23.60 -2.69 22.15
C LEU A 396 22.39 -1.75 22.05
N TRP A 397 21.65 -1.78 20.95
CA TRP A 397 20.45 -0.98 20.77
C TRP A 397 19.39 -1.28 21.83
N LYS A 398 19.13 -2.56 22.13
CA LYS A 398 18.27 -3.04 23.20
C LYS A 398 18.70 -2.49 24.55
N SER A 399 20.00 -2.51 24.87
CA SER A 399 20.53 -2.04 26.14
C SER A 399 20.24 -0.55 26.40
N TYR A 400 20.24 0.29 25.37
CA TYR A 400 19.83 1.70 25.44
C TYR A 400 18.34 1.86 25.69
N LEU A 401 17.51 1.03 25.09
CA LEU A 401 16.05 1.08 25.26
C LEU A 401 15.62 0.57 26.64
N GLU A 402 16.25 -0.50 27.12
CA GLU A 402 16.02 -1.06 28.45
C GLU A 402 16.62 -0.21 29.58
N ASN A 403 17.58 0.69 29.26
CA ASN A 403 18.18 1.62 30.20
C ASN A 403 18.23 3.04 29.60
N PRO A 404 17.08 3.71 29.46
CA PRO A 404 16.97 4.99 28.78
C PRO A 404 17.76 6.12 29.45
N ILE A 405 18.05 6.04 30.71
CA ILE A 405 18.92 7.00 31.43
C ILE A 405 20.34 6.96 30.86
N THR A 406 20.89 5.76 30.65
CA THR A 406 22.21 5.59 30.03
C THR A 406 22.22 6.14 28.60
N MET A 407 21.17 5.85 27.82
CA MET A 407 21.00 6.41 26.48
C MET A 407 21.03 7.94 26.51
N LEU A 408 20.21 8.56 27.38
CA LEU A 408 20.12 10.02 27.50
C LEU A 408 21.45 10.66 27.95
N ALA A 409 22.22 9.99 28.79
CA ALA A 409 23.54 10.46 29.21
C ALA A 409 24.59 10.45 28.09
N MET A 410 24.40 9.60 27.05
CA MET A 410 25.26 9.49 25.89
C MET A 410 24.83 10.40 24.71
N THR A 411 23.65 11.01 24.80
CA THR A 411 23.19 11.95 23.75
C THR A 411 23.86 13.31 23.89
N ARG A 412 24.28 13.87 22.77
CA ARG A 412 24.81 15.26 22.70
C ARG A 412 23.68 16.26 22.67
#